data_7a61a325fd29028980e01c30bfddc688
#
_entry.id   7a61a325fd29028980e01c30bfddc688
#
_cell.length_a   1.000
_cell.length_b   1.000
_cell.length_c   1.000
_cell.angle_alpha   90.00
_cell.angle_beta   90.00
_cell.angle_gamma   90.00
#
_symmetry.space_group_name_H-M   'P 1'
#
loop_
_entity.id
_entity.type
_entity.pdbx_description
1 polymer ?
#
loop_
_entity_poly.entity_id
_entity_poly.type
_entity_poly.pdbx_seq_one_letter_code
_entity_poly.pdbx_strand_id
1 'polypeptide(L)'
;MAYAYIFPLYVIYGAILGGRVGFCRRGLRGALYLEDGSLFEGCGFGYEGIKVGEVVFTTSMVGYPESITDPSYRGQILVLTHPLIGNYGVARSSLRLLGDIYLHFESEKPQIEGLVVFEETSPSHWSSEKSLDEWLRENGVPGVSRVDTRSIVKKLRERGVMMGVIVTWRGGEDLDVEEIKEILARSPRYEDTAYAYQVSPREPIEHGDGDKVIAVLDCGVKHGILRETMYRGFRVVRYPCWSDPSDVVRDAKGIIISNGPGNPLILREVIENVKEILEYSIPTLGICLGHQLIALASGGDVFKLKYGHRGANKPVLDLETGLGYVSTQNHGYAVDLESLRETGFKPWFINIDDKTLEGIKHSSKPILGVQFHPEAGPGPYDLTWIFDLFARLVARQR
;
A
#
# COMPACT_ATOMS: atom_id res chain seq x y z
N MET A 1 27.23 -16.14 38.52
CA MET A 1 25.94 -15.80 39.17
C MET A 1 25.55 -14.36 38.80
N ALA A 2 24.82 -14.12 37.73
CA ALA A 2 24.19 -12.85 37.44
C ALA A 2 23.36 -12.94 36.13
N TYR A 3 22.34 -13.81 36.09
CA TYR A 3 21.37 -13.86 35.02
C TYR A 3 19.97 -14.25 35.57
N ALA A 4 19.40 -13.41 36.40
CA ALA A 4 18.07 -13.70 36.92
C ALA A 4 17.38 -12.46 37.46
N TYR A 5 17.21 -11.38 36.65
CA TYR A 5 16.31 -10.26 37.04
C TYR A 5 15.90 -9.37 35.85
N ILE A 6 15.37 -9.95 34.76
CA ILE A 6 14.77 -9.12 33.69
C ILE A 6 13.34 -9.58 33.31
N PHE A 7 12.72 -10.54 33.98
CA PHE A 7 11.47 -11.16 33.55
C PHE A 7 10.17 -10.85 34.34
N PRO A 8 10.11 -9.98 35.36
CA PRO A 8 8.79 -9.67 35.96
C PRO A 8 8.20 -8.32 35.58
N LEU A 9 8.90 -7.39 34.92
CA LEU A 9 8.35 -6.06 34.69
C LEU A 9 7.27 -5.99 33.59
N TYR A 10 7.31 -6.87 32.60
CA TYR A 10 6.32 -6.88 31.53
C TYR A 10 4.96 -7.50 31.92
N VAL A 11 4.98 -8.49 32.78
CA VAL A 11 3.73 -9.13 33.30
C VAL A 11 3.05 -8.22 34.32
N ILE A 12 3.80 -7.42 35.08
CA ILE A 12 3.23 -6.47 36.06
C ILE A 12 2.64 -5.26 35.36
N TYR A 13 3.16 -4.82 34.22
CA TYR A 13 2.57 -3.69 33.45
C TYR A 13 1.22 -4.06 32.83
N GLY A 14 1.03 -5.26 32.33
CA GLY A 14 -0.25 -5.73 31.78
C GLY A 14 -1.34 -5.96 32.83
N ALA A 15 -0.97 -6.39 34.04
CA ALA A 15 -1.92 -6.68 35.11
C ALA A 15 -2.31 -5.43 35.95
N ILE A 16 -1.51 -4.37 35.95
CA ILE A 16 -1.81 -3.12 36.68
C ILE A 16 -2.62 -2.14 35.84
N LEU A 17 -2.66 -2.30 34.49
CA LEU A 17 -3.34 -1.40 33.56
C LEU A 17 -4.75 -1.88 33.16
N GLY A 18 -5.24 -2.95 33.76
CA GLY A 18 -6.63 -3.39 33.63
C GLY A 18 -7.60 -2.31 34.14
N GLY A 19 -8.22 -1.60 33.21
CA GLY A 19 -9.45 -0.89 33.44
C GLY A 19 -9.43 0.46 34.15
N ARG A 20 -8.67 1.46 33.65
CA ARG A 20 -8.94 2.87 34.02
C ARG A 20 -8.72 3.83 32.86
N VAL A 21 -9.81 4.48 32.46
CA VAL A 21 -9.91 5.58 31.45
C VAL A 21 -8.90 6.71 31.68
N GLY A 22 -8.35 6.85 32.89
CA GLY A 22 -7.38 7.88 33.25
C GLY A 22 -5.97 7.76 32.65
N PHE A 23 -5.65 6.68 31.93
CA PHE A 23 -4.33 6.44 31.33
C PHE A 23 -4.19 6.89 29.86
N CYS A 24 -5.30 7.10 29.17
CA CYS A 24 -5.28 7.58 27.78
C CYS A 24 -5.28 9.12 27.77
N ARG A 25 -4.23 9.73 27.23
CA ARG A 25 -3.98 11.19 27.27
C ARG A 25 -5.18 12.05 26.82
N ARG A 26 -6.04 11.51 25.95
CA ARG A 26 -7.22 12.20 25.37
C ARG A 26 -8.54 11.70 25.91
N GLY A 27 -8.53 10.80 26.90
CA GLY A 27 -9.75 10.12 27.38
C GLY A 27 -10.43 9.24 26.32
N LEU A 28 -9.74 8.94 25.22
CA LEU A 28 -10.20 8.11 24.12
C LEU A 28 -9.62 6.69 24.28
N ARG A 29 -10.48 5.70 24.49
CA ARG A 29 -10.12 4.27 24.49
C ARG A 29 -10.07 3.77 23.05
N GLY A 30 -9.36 2.69 22.79
CA GLY A 30 -9.30 2.08 21.48
C GLY A 30 -9.06 0.58 21.56
N ALA A 31 -9.57 -0.16 20.60
CA ALA A 31 -9.35 -1.59 20.47
C ALA A 31 -9.23 -2.03 19.01
N LEU A 32 -8.44 -3.08 18.80
CA LEU A 32 -8.42 -3.89 17.59
C LEU A 32 -8.97 -5.27 17.90
N TYR A 33 -10.06 -5.66 17.26
CA TYR A 33 -10.60 -7.01 17.29
C TYR A 33 -10.28 -7.73 15.99
N LEU A 34 -9.74 -8.95 16.06
CA LEU A 34 -9.40 -9.78 14.90
C LEU A 34 -10.43 -10.88 14.69
N GLU A 35 -10.58 -11.32 13.47
CA GLU A 35 -11.50 -12.40 13.05
C GLU A 35 -11.32 -13.70 13.84
N ASP A 36 -10.11 -13.97 14.35
CA ASP A 36 -9.83 -15.15 15.18
C ASP A 36 -10.26 -15.01 16.64
N GLY A 37 -10.96 -13.93 16.99
CA GLY A 37 -11.45 -13.63 18.34
C GLY A 37 -10.43 -12.90 19.23
N SER A 38 -9.26 -12.54 18.72
CA SER A 38 -8.27 -11.81 19.50
C SER A 38 -8.65 -10.35 19.67
N LEU A 39 -8.57 -9.85 20.89
CA LEU A 39 -8.82 -8.46 21.23
C LEU A 39 -7.55 -7.81 21.78
N PHE A 40 -7.21 -6.64 21.25
CA PHE A 40 -6.08 -5.81 21.68
C PHE A 40 -6.62 -4.44 22.10
N GLU A 41 -6.70 -4.20 23.41
CA GLU A 41 -7.16 -2.93 23.96
C GLU A 41 -6.01 -1.98 24.27
N GLY A 42 -6.21 -0.69 24.00
CA GLY A 42 -5.22 0.36 24.21
C GLY A 42 -5.84 1.74 24.26
N CYS A 43 -5.09 2.74 23.86
CA CYS A 43 -5.56 4.13 23.78
C CYS A 43 -5.91 4.49 22.35
N GLY A 44 -7.09 5.10 22.18
CA GLY A 44 -7.52 5.68 20.93
C GLY A 44 -6.82 7.00 20.61
N PHE A 45 -6.66 7.28 19.32
CA PHE A 45 -6.27 8.57 18.75
C PHE A 45 -6.91 8.71 17.36
N GLY A 46 -6.83 9.89 16.76
CA GLY A 46 -7.50 10.17 15.50
C GLY A 46 -9.01 10.31 15.66
N TYR A 47 -9.76 9.71 14.74
CA TYR A 47 -11.22 9.79 14.70
C TYR A 47 -11.87 8.84 15.72
N GLU A 48 -12.97 9.27 16.35
CA GLU A 48 -13.79 8.44 17.22
C GLU A 48 -14.83 7.70 16.38
N GLY A 49 -14.79 6.35 16.39
CA GLY A 49 -15.71 5.55 15.61
C GLY A 49 -15.23 4.12 15.37
N ILE A 50 -15.94 3.43 14.48
CA ILE A 50 -15.72 2.02 14.13
C ILE A 50 -15.41 1.91 12.64
N LYS A 51 -14.41 1.10 12.29
CA LYS A 51 -14.08 0.74 10.92
C LYS A 51 -13.71 -0.74 10.82
N VAL A 52 -13.98 -1.33 9.66
CA VAL A 52 -13.68 -2.73 9.35
C VAL A 52 -12.69 -2.77 8.18
N GLY A 53 -11.74 -3.70 8.21
CA GLY A 53 -10.80 -3.89 7.12
C GLY A 53 -9.95 -5.14 7.30
N GLU A 54 -9.23 -5.52 6.25
CA GLU A 54 -8.20 -6.55 6.35
C GLU A 54 -7.01 -6.00 7.15
N VAL A 55 -6.63 -6.70 8.21
CA VAL A 55 -5.53 -6.26 9.08
C VAL A 55 -4.21 -6.71 8.48
N VAL A 56 -3.37 -5.72 8.14
CA VAL A 56 -2.05 -5.92 7.54
C VAL A 56 -0.98 -5.18 8.32
N PHE A 57 0.28 -5.54 8.10
CA PHE A 57 1.38 -4.85 8.78
C PHE A 57 2.50 -4.47 7.81
N THR A 58 3.22 -3.39 8.15
CA THR A 58 4.46 -3.03 7.44
C THR A 58 5.63 -2.94 8.41
N THR A 59 6.82 -3.30 7.90
CA THR A 59 8.08 -3.20 8.64
C THR A 59 8.87 -1.92 8.32
N SER A 60 8.28 -0.99 7.58
CA SER A 60 8.90 0.30 7.28
C SER A 60 9.18 1.09 8.56
N MET A 61 10.40 1.61 8.67
CA MET A 61 10.84 2.41 9.83
C MET A 61 10.50 3.89 9.69
N VAL A 62 10.25 4.33 8.46
CA VAL A 62 9.95 5.72 8.07
C VAL A 62 8.82 5.75 7.05
N GLY A 63 8.27 6.92 6.74
CA GLY A 63 7.29 7.08 5.67
C GLY A 63 5.87 6.68 6.07
N TYR A 64 5.47 6.92 7.32
CA TYR A 64 4.09 6.63 7.71
C TYR A 64 3.06 7.52 6.99
N PRO A 65 3.32 8.81 6.64
CA PRO A 65 2.37 9.58 5.84
C PRO A 65 2.21 9.03 4.43
N GLU A 66 3.32 8.61 3.80
CA GLU A 66 3.32 7.95 2.50
C GLU A 66 2.54 6.63 2.55
N SER A 67 2.77 5.80 3.57
CA SER A 67 2.02 4.55 3.75
C SER A 67 0.53 4.79 4.01
N ILE A 68 0.18 5.77 4.84
CA ILE A 68 -1.21 6.11 5.17
C ILE A 68 -1.98 6.62 3.94
N THR A 69 -1.30 7.32 3.03
CA THR A 69 -1.88 7.88 1.80
C THR A 69 -1.72 6.98 0.57
N ASP A 70 -1.03 5.84 0.68
CA ASP A 70 -0.90 4.88 -0.42
C ASP A 70 -2.26 4.23 -0.74
N PRO A 71 -2.81 4.43 -1.96
CA PRO A 71 -4.10 3.85 -2.35
C PRO A 71 -4.15 2.32 -2.23
N SER A 72 -3.01 1.64 -2.31
CA SER A 72 -2.92 0.18 -2.16
C SER A 72 -3.35 -0.33 -0.78
N TYR A 73 -3.44 0.55 0.23
CA TYR A 73 -3.99 0.20 1.55
C TYR A 73 -5.51 0.43 1.68
N ARG A 74 -6.22 0.80 0.62
CA ARG A 74 -7.68 0.98 0.69
C ARG A 74 -8.37 -0.30 1.15
N GLY A 75 -9.27 -0.19 2.16
CA GLY A 75 -9.96 -1.32 2.77
C GLY A 75 -9.13 -2.07 3.83
N GLN A 76 -7.97 -1.55 4.23
CA GLN A 76 -7.08 -2.22 5.19
C GLN A 76 -6.87 -1.40 6.47
N ILE A 77 -6.73 -2.11 7.60
CA ILE A 77 -6.26 -1.59 8.88
C ILE A 77 -4.75 -1.84 8.94
N LEU A 78 -3.98 -0.77 9.02
CA LEU A 78 -2.52 -0.82 8.94
C LEU A 78 -1.88 -0.88 10.33
N VAL A 79 -1.08 -1.92 10.59
CA VAL A 79 -0.24 -2.06 11.79
C VAL A 79 1.19 -1.65 11.45
N LEU A 80 1.72 -0.62 12.11
CA LEU A 80 3.11 -0.19 11.97
C LEU A 80 3.97 -0.86 13.06
N THR A 81 5.03 -1.56 12.62
CA THR A 81 5.93 -2.28 13.56
C THR A 81 6.94 -1.37 14.23
N HIS A 82 7.24 -0.19 13.64
CA HIS A 82 8.13 0.78 14.26
C HIS A 82 7.51 1.32 15.54
N PRO A 83 8.27 1.37 16.66
CA PRO A 83 7.69 1.66 17.98
C PRO A 83 7.21 3.09 18.16
N LEU A 84 7.81 4.07 17.46
CA LEU A 84 7.51 5.50 17.62
C LEU A 84 6.92 6.07 16.33
N ILE A 85 5.63 6.33 16.33
CA ILE A 85 4.91 6.86 15.17
C ILE A 85 4.30 8.23 15.52
N GLY A 86 4.41 9.19 14.59
CA GLY A 86 3.99 10.57 14.80
C GLY A 86 5.15 11.53 15.09
N ASN A 87 6.34 11.01 15.32
CA ASN A 87 7.53 11.76 15.77
C ASN A 87 7.95 12.92 14.85
N TYR A 88 7.72 12.83 13.54
CA TYR A 88 7.97 13.92 12.60
C TYR A 88 6.70 14.63 12.10
N GLY A 89 5.54 14.25 12.66
CA GLY A 89 4.27 14.88 12.33
C GLY A 89 3.82 14.61 10.91
N VAL A 90 2.97 15.48 10.41
CA VAL A 90 2.46 15.48 9.03
C VAL A 90 2.89 16.77 8.36
N ALA A 91 3.58 16.68 7.24
CA ALA A 91 4.06 17.82 6.48
C ALA A 91 2.89 18.57 5.82
N ARG A 92 3.17 19.80 5.36
CA ARG A 92 2.17 20.64 4.69
C ARG A 92 1.63 19.97 3.43
N SER A 93 0.33 19.82 3.38
CA SER A 93 -0.38 19.40 2.17
C SER A 93 -0.29 20.40 1.01
N SER A 94 0.12 21.65 1.31
CA SER A 94 0.37 22.68 0.30
C SER A 94 1.68 22.52 -0.46
N LEU A 95 2.60 21.66 0.01
CA LEU A 95 3.83 21.35 -0.70
C LEU A 95 3.52 20.41 -1.87
N ARG A 96 3.34 21.02 -3.03
CA ARG A 96 3.06 20.32 -4.29
C ARG A 96 4.23 20.46 -5.24
N LEU A 97 4.43 19.44 -6.05
CA LEU A 97 5.41 19.44 -7.12
C LEU A 97 4.67 19.51 -8.46
N LEU A 98 5.17 20.31 -9.40
CA LEU A 98 4.62 20.38 -10.75
C LEU A 98 3.08 20.52 -10.80
N GLY A 99 2.54 21.51 -10.08
CA GLY A 99 1.13 21.85 -10.07
C GLY A 99 0.36 21.24 -8.90
N ASP A 100 -0.23 20.07 -9.05
CA ASP A 100 -1.19 19.49 -8.11
C ASP A 100 -0.72 18.17 -7.45
N ILE A 101 0.44 17.64 -7.85
CA ILE A 101 1.00 16.41 -7.27
C ILE A 101 1.65 16.69 -5.91
N TYR A 102 1.22 15.98 -4.88
CA TYR A 102 1.79 16.11 -3.53
C TYR A 102 3.24 15.65 -3.46
N LEU A 103 4.06 16.38 -2.69
CA LEU A 103 5.46 16.03 -2.51
C LEU A 103 5.64 14.90 -1.47
N HIS A 104 4.85 14.92 -0.39
CA HIS A 104 5.01 14.05 0.78
C HIS A 104 3.86 13.07 0.99
N PHE A 105 2.94 12.98 0.05
CA PHE A 105 1.81 12.05 0.11
C PHE A 105 1.72 11.26 -1.20
N GLU A 106 1.18 10.08 -1.12
CA GLU A 106 0.99 9.20 -2.28
C GLU A 106 -0.41 9.27 -2.89
N SER A 107 -1.32 10.02 -2.25
CA SER A 107 -2.62 10.44 -2.79
C SER A 107 -3.16 11.65 -2.02
N GLU A 108 -4.34 12.12 -2.40
CA GLU A 108 -4.96 13.35 -1.89
C GLU A 108 -5.41 13.25 -0.41
N LYS A 109 -5.55 12.04 0.13
CA LYS A 109 -6.05 11.79 1.50
C LYS A 109 -5.55 10.46 2.05
N PRO A 110 -5.68 10.21 3.36
CA PRO A 110 -5.52 8.87 3.94
C PRO A 110 -6.41 7.84 3.25
N GLN A 111 -5.86 6.66 2.99
CA GLN A 111 -6.54 5.56 2.31
C GLN A 111 -6.84 4.38 3.23
N ILE A 112 -6.14 4.29 4.37
CA ILE A 112 -6.33 3.23 5.36
C ILE A 112 -7.69 3.36 6.08
N GLU A 113 -8.25 2.23 6.51
CA GLU A 113 -9.46 2.21 7.36
C GLU A 113 -9.12 2.48 8.84
N GLY A 114 -7.91 2.20 9.29
CA GLY A 114 -7.46 2.47 10.63
C GLY A 114 -5.96 2.25 10.81
N LEU A 115 -5.41 2.82 11.88
CA LEU A 115 -3.99 2.76 12.18
C LEU A 115 -3.75 2.14 13.56
N VAL A 116 -2.84 1.15 13.63
CA VAL A 116 -2.45 0.52 14.88
C VAL A 116 -0.95 0.67 15.09
N VAL A 117 -0.57 1.25 16.24
CA VAL A 117 0.83 1.56 16.57
C VAL A 117 1.16 1.16 18.00
N PHE A 118 2.44 0.94 18.29
CA PHE A 118 2.88 0.72 19.68
C PHE A 118 2.75 2.01 20.49
N GLU A 119 3.32 3.12 20.00
CA GLU A 119 3.25 4.44 20.66
C GLU A 119 2.97 5.52 19.62
N GLU A 120 1.94 6.34 19.86
CA GLU A 120 1.71 7.59 19.13
C GLU A 120 2.41 8.72 19.88
N THR A 121 3.27 9.45 19.17
CA THR A 121 4.11 10.51 19.74
C THR A 121 3.73 11.88 19.18
N SER A 122 3.95 12.92 20.00
CA SER A 122 3.86 14.30 19.53
C SER A 122 4.98 14.61 18.53
N PRO A 123 4.71 15.41 17.50
CA PRO A 123 5.72 15.77 16.51
C PRO A 123 6.80 16.67 17.12
N SER A 124 8.05 16.45 16.68
CA SER A 124 9.21 17.25 17.05
C SER A 124 10.01 17.72 15.83
N HIS A 125 9.55 17.46 14.60
CA HIS A 125 10.25 17.83 13.39
C HIS A 125 9.81 19.23 12.89
N TRP A 126 10.75 20.01 12.38
CA TRP A 126 10.51 21.38 11.90
C TRP A 126 9.49 21.50 10.77
N SER A 127 9.34 20.46 9.93
CA SER A 127 8.39 20.46 8.81
C SER A 127 6.97 20.05 9.19
N SER A 128 6.74 19.70 10.46
CA SER A 128 5.43 19.30 10.94
C SER A 128 4.45 20.48 10.92
N GLU A 129 3.34 20.33 10.21
CA GLU A 129 2.22 21.28 10.27
C GLU A 129 1.15 20.80 11.25
N LYS A 130 0.93 19.48 11.31
CA LYS A 130 -0.07 18.85 12.17
C LYS A 130 0.51 17.65 12.89
N SER A 131 -0.08 17.28 14.01
CA SER A 131 0.15 15.98 14.61
C SER A 131 -0.55 14.88 13.81
N LEU A 132 -0.08 13.64 13.97
CA LEU A 132 -0.73 12.48 13.35
C LEU A 132 -2.18 12.32 13.83
N ASP A 133 -2.43 12.53 15.12
CA ASP A 133 -3.76 12.49 15.72
C ASP A 133 -4.74 13.48 15.06
N GLU A 134 -4.34 14.75 14.93
CA GLU A 134 -5.17 15.78 14.28
C GLU A 134 -5.48 15.44 12.85
N TRP A 135 -4.48 15.01 12.09
CA TRP A 135 -4.64 14.66 10.69
C TRP A 135 -5.58 13.47 10.48
N LEU A 136 -5.42 12.40 11.26
CA LEU A 136 -6.30 11.23 11.19
C LEU A 136 -7.73 11.56 11.62
N ARG A 137 -7.89 12.40 12.67
CA ARG A 137 -9.22 12.84 13.12
C ARG A 137 -9.96 13.64 12.06
N GLU A 138 -9.28 14.57 11.39
CA GLU A 138 -9.85 15.38 10.31
C GLU A 138 -10.27 14.52 9.11
N ASN A 139 -9.61 13.39 8.89
CA ASN A 139 -9.87 12.49 7.78
C ASN A 139 -10.75 11.26 8.13
N GLY A 140 -11.30 11.21 9.34
CA GLY A 140 -12.21 10.13 9.74
C GLY A 140 -11.54 8.77 9.92
N VAL A 141 -10.24 8.75 10.27
CA VAL A 141 -9.46 7.51 10.46
C VAL A 141 -9.22 7.27 11.95
N PRO A 142 -9.75 6.17 12.53
CA PRO A 142 -9.47 5.78 13.91
C PRO A 142 -8.05 5.23 14.05
N GLY A 143 -7.44 5.49 15.19
CA GLY A 143 -6.12 4.98 15.54
C GLY A 143 -6.12 4.32 16.92
N VAL A 144 -5.33 3.25 17.09
CA VAL A 144 -5.13 2.58 18.37
C VAL A 144 -3.64 2.49 18.69
N SER A 145 -3.27 2.96 19.87
CA SER A 145 -1.91 2.94 20.39
C SER A 145 -1.83 2.20 21.72
N ARG A 146 -0.62 1.94 22.22
CA ARG A 146 -0.34 1.21 23.45
C ARG A 146 -0.82 -0.24 23.43
N VAL A 147 -0.75 -0.85 22.26
CA VAL A 147 -1.01 -2.27 22.05
C VAL A 147 0.29 -2.99 21.67
N ASP A 148 0.34 -4.29 21.94
CA ASP A 148 1.48 -5.12 21.55
C ASP A 148 1.42 -5.42 20.03
N THR A 149 1.93 -4.51 19.23
CA THR A 149 2.02 -4.66 17.76
C THR A 149 2.84 -5.87 17.35
N ARG A 150 3.83 -6.28 18.16
CA ARG A 150 4.65 -7.48 17.89
C ARG A 150 3.81 -8.76 17.97
N SER A 151 2.94 -8.88 18.98
CA SER A 151 2.02 -10.02 19.11
C SER A 151 1.02 -10.06 17.97
N ILE A 152 0.47 -8.89 17.54
CA ILE A 152 -0.39 -8.80 16.35
C ILE A 152 0.35 -9.33 15.11
N VAL A 153 1.56 -8.83 14.84
CA VAL A 153 2.36 -9.23 13.68
C VAL A 153 2.72 -10.72 13.70
N LYS A 154 3.11 -11.28 14.87
CA LYS A 154 3.33 -12.72 15.00
C LYS A 154 2.12 -13.52 14.57
N LYS A 155 0.95 -13.14 15.05
CA LYS A 155 -0.33 -13.78 14.73
C LYS A 155 -0.63 -13.73 13.23
N LEU A 156 -0.48 -12.56 12.60
CA LEU A 156 -0.68 -12.39 11.15
C LEU A 156 0.31 -13.22 10.32
N ARG A 157 1.56 -13.35 10.77
CA ARG A 157 2.56 -14.22 10.11
C ARG A 157 2.23 -15.70 10.25
N GLU A 158 1.73 -16.12 11.41
CA GLU A 158 1.42 -17.53 11.69
C GLU A 158 0.13 -17.98 11.03
N ARG A 159 -0.92 -17.13 11.00
CA ARG A 159 -2.25 -17.49 10.51
C ARG A 159 -2.61 -16.91 9.14
N GLY A 160 -1.92 -15.90 8.69
CA GLY A 160 -2.25 -15.09 7.52
C GLY A 160 -2.91 -13.77 7.92
N VAL A 161 -3.04 -12.86 6.93
CA VAL A 161 -3.87 -11.67 7.09
C VAL A 161 -5.32 -12.06 7.29
N MET A 162 -6.06 -11.27 8.06
CA MET A 162 -7.44 -11.56 8.40
C MET A 162 -8.25 -10.27 8.57
N MET A 163 -9.56 -10.38 8.50
CA MET A 163 -10.42 -9.24 8.77
C MET A 163 -10.36 -8.84 10.24
N GLY A 164 -10.58 -7.56 10.50
CA GLY A 164 -10.65 -7.02 11.86
C GLY A 164 -11.51 -5.77 11.93
N VAL A 165 -11.82 -5.39 13.17
CA VAL A 165 -12.53 -4.16 13.50
C VAL A 165 -11.63 -3.31 14.38
N ILE A 166 -11.42 -2.07 13.98
CA ILE A 166 -10.81 -1.04 14.82
C ILE A 166 -11.91 -0.13 15.36
N VAL A 167 -11.87 0.10 16.67
CA VAL A 167 -12.87 0.93 17.35
C VAL A 167 -12.18 1.89 18.31
N THR A 168 -12.68 3.12 18.36
CA THR A 168 -12.25 4.14 19.31
C THR A 168 -13.49 4.81 19.90
N TRP A 169 -13.52 4.96 21.22
CA TRP A 169 -14.69 5.48 21.92
C TRP A 169 -14.33 6.28 23.18
N ARG A 170 -15.23 7.19 23.58
CA ARG A 170 -15.14 7.95 24.84
C ARG A 170 -16.18 7.42 25.83
N GLY A 171 -15.95 7.69 27.10
CA GLY A 171 -16.87 7.33 28.17
C GLY A 171 -16.39 6.16 29.00
N GLY A 172 -17.22 5.80 30.00
CA GLY A 172 -16.93 4.74 30.97
C GLY A 172 -17.54 3.38 30.61
N GLU A 173 -18.22 3.28 29.48
CA GLU A 173 -18.85 2.03 29.04
C GLU A 173 -17.78 1.05 28.55
N ASP A 174 -18.00 -0.23 28.86
CA ASP A 174 -17.15 -1.29 28.36
C ASP A 174 -17.46 -1.56 26.88
N LEU A 175 -16.45 -2.07 26.17
CA LEU A 175 -16.58 -2.43 24.76
C LEU A 175 -17.60 -3.57 24.60
N ASP A 176 -18.62 -3.37 23.79
CA ASP A 176 -19.54 -4.45 23.40
C ASP A 176 -18.88 -5.33 22.33
N VAL A 177 -18.28 -6.42 22.79
CA VAL A 177 -17.59 -7.38 21.91
C VAL A 177 -18.56 -8.14 21.01
N GLU A 178 -19.79 -8.36 21.46
CA GLU A 178 -20.80 -9.05 20.64
C GLU A 178 -21.26 -8.17 19.48
N GLU A 179 -21.47 -6.87 19.71
CA GLU A 179 -21.74 -5.92 18.62
C GLU A 179 -20.61 -5.90 17.59
N ILE A 180 -19.35 -5.89 18.05
CA ILE A 180 -18.17 -5.93 17.16
C ILE A 180 -18.15 -7.20 16.30
N LYS A 181 -18.45 -8.36 16.87
CA LYS A 181 -18.55 -9.62 16.13
C LYS A 181 -19.64 -9.57 15.06
N GLU A 182 -20.80 -9.00 15.39
CA GLU A 182 -21.89 -8.84 14.43
C GLU A 182 -21.51 -7.90 13.29
N ILE A 183 -20.85 -6.78 13.57
CA ILE A 183 -20.35 -5.84 12.57
C ILE A 183 -19.38 -6.56 11.64
N LEU A 184 -18.41 -7.29 12.19
CA LEU A 184 -17.43 -8.03 11.40
C LEU A 184 -18.09 -9.10 10.52
N ALA A 185 -19.04 -9.86 11.07
CA ALA A 185 -19.73 -10.93 10.36
C ALA A 185 -20.59 -10.44 9.17
N ARG A 186 -21.10 -9.21 9.25
CA ARG A 186 -21.91 -8.58 8.19
C ARG A 186 -21.06 -7.82 7.16
N SER A 187 -19.79 -7.61 7.46
CA SER A 187 -18.89 -6.85 6.56
C SER A 187 -18.41 -7.70 5.38
N PRO A 188 -18.33 -7.12 4.17
CA PRO A 188 -17.78 -7.84 3.03
C PRO A 188 -16.31 -8.23 3.28
N ARG A 189 -15.91 -9.35 2.70
CA ARG A 189 -14.49 -9.76 2.72
C ARG A 189 -13.67 -8.81 1.86
N TYR A 190 -12.41 -8.60 2.25
CA TYR A 190 -11.49 -7.75 1.50
C TYR A 190 -11.32 -8.24 0.05
N GLU A 191 -11.16 -9.54 -0.13
CA GLU A 191 -10.96 -10.18 -1.43
C GLU A 191 -12.16 -10.11 -2.38
N ASP A 192 -13.36 -9.85 -1.86
CA ASP A 192 -14.60 -9.78 -2.67
C ASP A 192 -14.96 -8.33 -3.05
N THR A 193 -14.16 -7.35 -2.60
CA THR A 193 -14.43 -5.93 -2.86
C THR A 193 -13.44 -5.36 -3.86
N ALA A 194 -13.97 -4.82 -4.97
CA ALA A 194 -13.16 -4.21 -6.03
C ALA A 194 -12.69 -2.78 -5.64
N TYR A 195 -11.76 -2.70 -4.71
CA TYR A 195 -11.26 -1.43 -4.17
C TYR A 195 -10.59 -0.52 -5.21
N ALA A 196 -10.02 -1.08 -6.28
CA ALA A 196 -9.43 -0.30 -7.37
C ALA A 196 -10.42 0.72 -7.96
N TYR A 197 -11.70 0.35 -8.11
CA TYR A 197 -12.73 1.27 -8.59
C TYR A 197 -13.06 2.42 -7.62
N GLN A 198 -12.75 2.26 -6.32
CA GLN A 198 -13.01 3.30 -5.31
C GLN A 198 -11.93 4.37 -5.25
N VAL A 199 -10.72 4.06 -5.72
CA VAL A 199 -9.55 4.95 -5.68
C VAL A 199 -9.15 5.48 -7.07
N SER A 200 -9.69 4.90 -8.12
CA SER A 200 -9.54 5.36 -9.49
C SER A 200 -10.28 6.69 -9.72
N PRO A 201 -9.76 7.62 -10.54
CA PRO A 201 -10.48 8.82 -10.91
C PRO A 201 -11.74 8.48 -11.72
N ARG A 202 -12.70 9.37 -11.76
CA ARG A 202 -13.95 9.18 -12.55
C ARG A 202 -13.81 9.63 -13.99
N GLU A 203 -12.92 10.57 -14.23
CA GLU A 203 -12.64 11.19 -15.53
C GLU A 203 -11.13 11.29 -15.73
N PRO A 204 -10.63 11.37 -16.97
CA PRO A 204 -9.21 11.58 -17.22
C PRO A 204 -8.68 12.85 -16.55
N ILE A 205 -7.50 12.77 -15.94
CA ILE A 205 -6.83 13.90 -15.27
C ILE A 205 -5.44 14.06 -15.88
N GLU A 206 -5.13 15.28 -16.32
CA GLU A 206 -3.85 15.62 -16.95
C GLU A 206 -2.91 16.32 -15.97
N HIS A 207 -1.61 15.97 -16.02
CA HIS A 207 -0.54 16.53 -15.20
C HIS A 207 0.70 16.81 -16.04
N GLY A 208 1.35 17.97 -15.79
CA GLY A 208 2.56 18.38 -16.48
C GLY A 208 2.33 18.92 -17.87
N ASP A 209 3.42 19.33 -18.55
CA ASP A 209 3.43 20.07 -19.81
C ASP A 209 4.40 19.48 -20.87
N GLY A 210 4.89 18.25 -20.66
CA GLY A 210 5.78 17.57 -21.57
C GLY A 210 5.14 17.29 -22.94
N ASP A 211 5.94 17.29 -24.02
CA ASP A 211 5.47 17.03 -25.39
C ASP A 211 4.96 15.60 -25.60
N LYS A 212 5.52 14.64 -24.87
CA LYS A 212 5.14 13.22 -24.97
C LYS A 212 4.21 12.83 -23.85
N VAL A 213 3.09 12.22 -24.20
CA VAL A 213 2.08 11.73 -23.26
C VAL A 213 2.42 10.32 -22.79
N ILE A 214 2.41 10.13 -21.48
CA ILE A 214 2.31 8.81 -20.85
C ILE A 214 0.89 8.66 -20.32
N ALA A 215 0.16 7.70 -20.86
CA ALA A 215 -1.15 7.31 -20.32
C ALA A 215 -0.95 6.43 -19.09
N VAL A 216 -1.66 6.73 -18.02
CA VAL A 216 -1.68 5.92 -16.79
C VAL A 216 -3.07 5.32 -16.64
N LEU A 217 -3.18 4.01 -16.77
CA LEU A 217 -4.40 3.29 -16.36
C LEU A 217 -4.39 3.23 -14.84
N ASP A 218 -5.22 4.08 -14.22
CA ASP A 218 -5.16 4.40 -12.80
C ASP A 218 -6.06 3.49 -11.97
N CYS A 219 -5.49 2.45 -11.40
CA CYS A 219 -6.13 1.54 -10.45
C CYS A 219 -5.93 1.96 -8.99
N GLY A 220 -5.39 3.16 -8.75
CA GLY A 220 -4.96 3.67 -7.45
C GLY A 220 -3.49 4.08 -7.48
N VAL A 221 -3.14 4.94 -8.45
CA VAL A 221 -1.75 5.37 -8.68
C VAL A 221 -1.19 6.14 -7.50
N LYS A 222 0.02 5.79 -7.08
CA LYS A 222 0.80 6.61 -6.14
C LYS A 222 1.34 7.85 -6.83
N HIS A 223 1.29 9.00 -6.15
CA HIS A 223 1.88 10.25 -6.64
C HIS A 223 3.37 10.12 -6.95
N GLY A 224 4.09 9.22 -6.28
CA GLY A 224 5.47 8.87 -6.59
C GLY A 224 5.68 8.45 -8.04
N ILE A 225 4.78 7.62 -8.58
CA ILE A 225 4.82 7.17 -9.98
C ILE A 225 4.65 8.35 -10.94
N LEU A 226 3.71 9.25 -10.62
CA LEU A 226 3.48 10.46 -11.42
C LEU A 226 4.71 11.38 -11.36
N ARG A 227 5.27 11.62 -10.16
CA ARG A 227 6.50 12.42 -9.97
C ARG A 227 7.66 11.87 -10.80
N GLU A 228 7.95 10.57 -10.69
CA GLU A 228 9.05 9.92 -11.43
C GLU A 228 8.87 10.01 -12.95
N THR A 229 7.64 9.94 -13.43
CA THR A 229 7.29 10.07 -14.84
C THR A 229 7.48 11.53 -15.31
N MET A 230 6.95 12.50 -14.55
CA MET A 230 7.04 13.93 -14.88
C MET A 230 8.48 14.47 -14.77
N TYR A 231 9.29 13.99 -13.82
CA TYR A 231 10.73 14.33 -13.73
C TYR A 231 11.51 13.96 -14.99
N ARG A 232 11.04 13.00 -15.77
CA ARG A 232 11.64 12.60 -17.06
C ARG A 232 11.10 13.37 -18.24
N GLY A 233 10.35 14.47 -17.99
CA GLY A 233 9.85 15.39 -18.99
C GLY A 233 8.60 14.91 -19.74
N PHE A 234 7.87 13.97 -19.18
CA PHE A 234 6.61 13.51 -19.77
C PHE A 234 5.41 14.27 -19.21
N ARG A 235 4.41 14.47 -20.05
CA ARG A 235 3.06 14.80 -19.66
C ARG A 235 2.33 13.50 -19.32
N VAL A 236 1.56 13.50 -18.23
CA VAL A 236 0.85 12.32 -17.75
C VAL A 236 -0.65 12.54 -17.86
N VAL A 237 -1.36 11.58 -18.43
CA VAL A 237 -2.83 11.54 -18.41
C VAL A 237 -3.29 10.30 -17.65
N ARG A 238 -3.91 10.51 -16.49
CA ARG A 238 -4.50 9.44 -15.67
C ARG A 238 -5.89 9.12 -16.21
N TYR A 239 -6.10 7.90 -16.64
CA TYR A 239 -7.39 7.36 -17.08
C TYR A 239 -8.01 6.49 -15.99
N PRO A 240 -9.33 6.53 -15.79
CA PRO A 240 -10.03 5.52 -14.99
C PRO A 240 -9.61 4.11 -15.36
N CYS A 241 -9.49 3.20 -14.37
CA CYS A 241 -9.04 1.83 -14.64
C CYS A 241 -10.00 1.02 -15.55
N TRP A 242 -11.21 1.48 -15.74
CA TRP A 242 -12.22 0.91 -16.66
C TRP A 242 -12.32 1.65 -18.00
N SER A 243 -11.40 2.56 -18.31
CA SER A 243 -11.44 3.31 -19.58
C SER A 243 -11.31 2.40 -20.79
N ASP A 244 -11.97 2.79 -21.88
CA ASP A 244 -11.84 2.12 -23.15
C ASP A 244 -10.38 2.10 -23.62
N PRO A 245 -9.83 0.96 -24.01
CA PRO A 245 -8.46 0.85 -24.49
C PRO A 245 -8.11 1.84 -25.60
N SER A 246 -9.03 2.09 -26.54
CA SER A 246 -8.84 3.02 -27.66
C SER A 246 -8.62 4.47 -27.22
N ASP A 247 -9.23 4.88 -26.10
CA ASP A 247 -9.00 6.22 -25.51
C ASP A 247 -7.63 6.29 -24.84
N VAL A 248 -7.24 5.25 -24.12
CA VAL A 248 -5.94 5.19 -23.40
C VAL A 248 -4.76 5.22 -24.37
N VAL A 249 -4.85 4.54 -25.52
CA VAL A 249 -3.76 4.41 -26.47
C VAL A 249 -3.66 5.56 -27.47
N ARG A 250 -4.73 6.36 -27.68
CA ARG A 250 -4.89 7.34 -28.77
C ARG A 250 -3.68 8.26 -28.96
N ASP A 251 -3.19 8.90 -27.90
CA ASP A 251 -2.09 9.86 -27.95
C ASP A 251 -0.85 9.39 -27.15
N ALA A 252 -0.93 8.19 -26.56
CA ALA A 252 0.09 7.68 -25.67
C ALA A 252 1.37 7.30 -26.41
N LYS A 253 2.51 7.80 -25.94
CA LYS A 253 3.86 7.37 -26.35
C LYS A 253 4.38 6.26 -25.42
N GLY A 254 3.77 6.06 -24.29
CA GLY A 254 3.99 4.98 -23.35
C GLY A 254 2.80 4.84 -22.42
N ILE A 255 2.66 3.68 -21.79
CA ILE A 255 1.55 3.36 -20.90
C ILE A 255 2.10 2.87 -19.57
N ILE A 256 1.55 3.35 -18.47
CA ILE A 256 1.78 2.81 -17.14
C ILE A 256 0.46 2.19 -16.66
N ILE A 257 0.49 0.91 -16.29
CA ILE A 257 -0.59 0.26 -15.56
C ILE A 257 -0.21 0.33 -14.09
N SER A 258 -0.98 1.12 -13.32
CA SER A 258 -0.57 1.54 -11.99
C SER A 258 -0.68 0.44 -10.94
N ASN A 259 -0.10 0.72 -9.78
CA ASN A 259 -0.42 0.01 -8.55
C ASN A 259 -1.89 0.22 -8.15
N GLY A 260 -2.33 -0.51 -7.14
CA GLY A 260 -3.69 -0.37 -6.62
C GLY A 260 -4.03 -1.41 -5.55
N PRO A 261 -5.18 -1.23 -4.87
CA PRO A 261 -5.67 -2.12 -3.81
C PRO A 261 -6.47 -3.29 -4.34
N GLY A 262 -6.62 -4.30 -3.50
CA GLY A 262 -7.60 -5.35 -3.67
C GLY A 262 -7.08 -6.62 -4.33
N ASN A 263 -8.02 -7.43 -4.76
CA ASN A 263 -7.80 -8.71 -5.42
C ASN A 263 -7.80 -8.50 -6.94
N PRO A 264 -6.69 -8.76 -7.66
CA PRO A 264 -6.64 -8.57 -9.11
C PRO A 264 -7.62 -9.50 -9.87
N LEU A 265 -7.95 -10.68 -9.32
CA LEU A 265 -8.79 -11.67 -9.99
C LEU A 265 -10.24 -11.25 -10.21
N ILE A 266 -10.74 -10.28 -9.42
CA ILE A 266 -12.12 -9.78 -9.57
C ILE A 266 -12.22 -8.59 -10.53
N LEU A 267 -11.09 -8.04 -10.99
CA LEU A 267 -11.04 -6.90 -11.91
C LEU A 267 -11.14 -7.35 -13.38
N ARG A 268 -12.13 -8.16 -13.70
CA ARG A 268 -12.26 -8.81 -15.02
C ARG A 268 -12.26 -7.86 -16.20
N GLU A 269 -13.04 -6.78 -16.09
CA GLU A 269 -13.11 -5.73 -17.13
C GLU A 269 -11.73 -5.07 -17.34
N VAL A 270 -11.02 -4.76 -16.25
CA VAL A 270 -9.68 -4.17 -16.32
C VAL A 270 -8.68 -5.12 -16.96
N ILE A 271 -8.76 -6.43 -16.66
CA ILE A 271 -7.91 -7.46 -17.28
C ILE A 271 -8.13 -7.52 -18.79
N GLU A 272 -9.39 -7.53 -19.25
CA GLU A 272 -9.71 -7.53 -20.69
C GLU A 272 -9.23 -6.25 -21.38
N ASN A 273 -9.42 -5.09 -20.75
CA ASN A 273 -8.91 -3.81 -21.26
C ASN A 273 -7.37 -3.79 -21.34
N VAL A 274 -6.68 -4.31 -20.33
CA VAL A 274 -5.22 -4.47 -20.35
C VAL A 274 -4.79 -5.39 -21.48
N LYS A 275 -5.47 -6.52 -21.69
CA LYS A 275 -5.19 -7.45 -22.78
C LYS A 275 -5.24 -6.74 -24.15
N GLU A 276 -6.27 -5.95 -24.39
CA GLU A 276 -6.39 -5.16 -25.62
C GLU A 276 -5.27 -4.12 -25.74
N ILE A 277 -4.98 -3.37 -24.67
CA ILE A 277 -3.88 -2.40 -24.64
C ILE A 277 -2.54 -3.03 -25.04
N LEU A 278 -2.25 -4.24 -24.56
CA LEU A 278 -0.99 -4.94 -24.87
C LEU A 278 -0.83 -5.35 -26.34
N GLU A 279 -1.92 -5.39 -27.12
CA GLU A 279 -1.86 -5.68 -28.55
C GLU A 279 -1.27 -4.50 -29.36
N TYR A 280 -1.41 -3.26 -28.89
CA TYR A 280 -0.86 -2.08 -29.59
C TYR A 280 0.66 -1.97 -29.54
N SER A 281 1.35 -2.81 -28.76
CA SER A 281 2.81 -2.83 -28.64
C SER A 281 3.44 -1.48 -28.30
N ILE A 282 2.71 -0.60 -27.63
CA ILE A 282 3.21 0.64 -27.03
C ILE A 282 4.07 0.28 -25.82
N PRO A 283 5.21 0.96 -25.56
CA PRO A 283 5.99 0.73 -24.35
C PRO A 283 5.10 0.80 -23.11
N THR A 284 5.06 -0.32 -22.37
CA THR A 284 4.17 -0.47 -21.23
C THR A 284 4.96 -0.89 -19.99
N LEU A 285 4.68 -0.22 -18.86
CA LEU A 285 5.23 -0.54 -17.53
C LEU A 285 4.08 -0.84 -16.57
N GLY A 286 4.00 -2.08 -16.08
CA GLY A 286 3.09 -2.45 -14.98
C GLY A 286 3.80 -2.36 -13.63
N ILE A 287 3.17 -1.71 -12.64
CA ILE A 287 3.71 -1.57 -11.30
C ILE A 287 2.76 -2.20 -10.29
N CYS A 288 3.24 -3.13 -9.46
CA CYS A 288 2.53 -3.82 -8.41
C CYS A 288 1.24 -4.50 -8.92
N LEU A 289 0.05 -3.94 -8.70
CA LEU A 289 -1.20 -4.44 -9.29
C LEU A 289 -1.11 -4.48 -10.83
N GLY A 290 -0.51 -3.47 -11.46
CA GLY A 290 -0.34 -3.43 -12.92
C GLY A 290 0.53 -4.56 -13.46
N HIS A 291 1.55 -5.00 -12.72
CA HIS A 291 2.34 -6.19 -13.05
C HIS A 291 1.47 -7.45 -13.03
N GLN A 292 0.61 -7.59 -12.01
CA GLN A 292 -0.32 -8.72 -11.88
C GLN A 292 -1.36 -8.71 -13.00
N LEU A 293 -1.91 -7.54 -13.35
CA LEU A 293 -2.87 -7.39 -14.44
C LEU A 293 -2.26 -7.72 -15.82
N ILE A 294 -0.99 -7.34 -16.06
CA ILE A 294 -0.26 -7.74 -17.27
C ILE A 294 -0.12 -9.27 -17.34
N ALA A 295 0.27 -9.91 -16.25
CA ALA A 295 0.39 -11.36 -16.20
C ALA A 295 -0.94 -12.06 -16.49
N LEU A 296 -2.03 -11.65 -15.81
CA LEU A 296 -3.37 -12.18 -16.01
C LEU A 296 -3.89 -11.96 -17.45
N ALA A 297 -3.73 -10.75 -17.98
CA ALA A 297 -4.12 -10.39 -19.35
C ALA A 297 -3.41 -11.22 -20.42
N SER A 298 -2.24 -11.74 -20.09
CA SER A 298 -1.42 -12.57 -20.97
C SER A 298 -1.62 -14.08 -20.79
N GLY A 299 -2.56 -14.50 -19.91
CA GLY A 299 -2.87 -15.89 -19.64
C GLY A 299 -2.06 -16.52 -18.50
N GLY A 300 -1.34 -15.72 -17.72
CA GLY A 300 -0.70 -16.16 -16.48
C GLY A 300 -1.67 -16.16 -15.31
N ASP A 301 -1.22 -16.65 -14.16
CA ASP A 301 -1.99 -16.74 -12.91
C ASP A 301 -1.38 -15.92 -11.79
N VAL A 302 -2.21 -15.55 -10.81
CA VAL A 302 -1.80 -14.92 -9.55
C VAL A 302 -2.38 -15.66 -8.36
N PHE A 303 -1.68 -15.63 -7.24
CA PHE A 303 -2.11 -16.23 -5.98
C PHE A 303 -1.97 -15.29 -4.80
N LYS A 304 -2.79 -15.50 -3.77
CA LYS A 304 -2.73 -14.73 -2.52
C LYS A 304 -1.59 -15.22 -1.65
N LEU A 305 -0.72 -14.30 -1.22
CA LEU A 305 0.32 -14.57 -0.24
C LEU A 305 -0.29 -14.66 1.16
N LYS A 306 0.31 -15.44 2.04
CA LYS A 306 -0.19 -15.65 3.40
C LYS A 306 -0.33 -14.35 4.19
N TYR A 307 0.68 -13.47 4.12
CA TYR A 307 0.65 -12.15 4.79
C TYR A 307 1.18 -11.02 3.89
N GLY A 308 1.54 -11.32 2.65
CA GLY A 308 2.04 -10.35 1.68
C GLY A 308 3.43 -9.80 1.98
N HIS A 309 3.94 -8.99 1.06
CA HIS A 309 5.18 -8.25 1.24
C HIS A 309 4.86 -6.77 1.47
N ARG A 310 5.19 -6.26 2.67
CA ARG A 310 5.00 -4.86 3.02
C ARG A 310 6.21 -4.37 3.81
N GLY A 311 6.87 -3.34 3.27
CA GLY A 311 8.05 -2.75 3.88
C GLY A 311 8.95 -2.07 2.86
N ALA A 312 9.90 -1.28 3.36
CA ALA A 312 10.90 -0.56 2.58
C ALA A 312 12.27 -1.27 2.57
N ASN A 313 12.31 -2.53 2.92
CA ASN A 313 13.53 -3.32 3.10
C ASN A 313 13.44 -4.72 2.48
N LYS A 314 12.69 -4.86 1.38
CA LYS A 314 12.48 -6.15 0.72
C LYS A 314 13.54 -6.38 -0.35
N PRO A 315 14.33 -7.48 -0.22
CA PRO A 315 15.42 -7.71 -1.16
C PRO A 315 14.90 -8.40 -2.42
N VAL A 316 15.32 -7.89 -3.58
CA VAL A 316 15.03 -8.47 -4.90
C VAL A 316 16.32 -8.73 -5.66
N LEU A 317 16.35 -9.78 -6.46
CA LEU A 317 17.46 -10.16 -7.33
C LEU A 317 17.07 -9.93 -8.79
N ASP A 318 17.83 -9.13 -9.49
CA ASP A 318 17.76 -9.01 -10.95
C ASP A 318 18.43 -10.23 -11.60
N LEU A 319 17.64 -11.03 -12.29
CA LEU A 319 18.09 -12.28 -12.93
C LEU A 319 18.97 -12.05 -14.18
N GLU A 320 18.90 -10.87 -14.80
CA GLU A 320 19.72 -10.53 -15.97
C GLU A 320 21.14 -10.13 -15.56
N THR A 321 21.27 -9.38 -14.46
CA THR A 321 22.55 -8.84 -14.02
C THR A 321 23.18 -9.61 -12.85
N GLY A 322 22.37 -10.37 -12.11
CA GLY A 322 22.77 -11.04 -10.86
C GLY A 322 22.93 -10.08 -9.67
N LEU A 323 22.49 -8.82 -9.79
CA LEU A 323 22.58 -7.82 -8.73
C LEU A 323 21.37 -7.88 -7.81
N GLY A 324 21.62 -7.78 -6.51
CA GLY A 324 20.58 -7.61 -5.49
C GLY A 324 20.27 -6.14 -5.23
N TYR A 325 19.00 -5.82 -5.05
CA TYR A 325 18.52 -4.48 -4.71
C TYR A 325 17.61 -4.54 -3.49
N VAL A 326 17.50 -3.43 -2.78
CA VAL A 326 16.49 -3.25 -1.73
C VAL A 326 15.30 -2.50 -2.33
N SER A 327 14.09 -3.00 -2.08
CA SER A 327 12.85 -2.45 -2.66
C SER A 327 11.83 -2.08 -1.60
N THR A 328 10.95 -1.15 -1.97
CA THR A 328 9.69 -0.90 -1.27
C THR A 328 8.61 -1.79 -1.88
N GLN A 329 7.85 -2.47 -1.02
CA GLN A 329 6.76 -3.36 -1.43
C GLN A 329 5.51 -3.15 -0.59
N ASN A 330 4.35 -3.29 -1.23
CA ASN A 330 3.04 -3.29 -0.58
C ASN A 330 2.04 -4.09 -1.42
N HIS A 331 2.12 -5.41 -1.34
CA HIS A 331 1.22 -6.29 -2.07
C HIS A 331 0.85 -7.55 -1.29
N GLY A 332 -0.37 -8.06 -1.53
CA GLY A 332 -0.90 -9.29 -0.95
C GLY A 332 -0.97 -10.45 -1.94
N TYR A 333 -0.74 -10.19 -3.22
CA TYR A 333 -0.77 -11.18 -4.30
C TYR A 333 0.56 -11.21 -5.03
N ALA A 334 0.89 -12.35 -5.64
CA ALA A 334 2.08 -12.53 -6.47
C ALA A 334 1.70 -13.31 -7.73
N VAL A 335 2.45 -13.08 -8.82
CA VAL A 335 2.30 -13.83 -10.07
C VAL A 335 2.93 -15.22 -9.91
N ASP A 336 2.24 -16.23 -10.38
CA ASP A 336 2.79 -17.60 -10.43
C ASP A 336 3.82 -17.71 -11.58
N LEU A 337 5.07 -17.95 -11.20
CA LEU A 337 6.19 -18.09 -12.13
C LEU A 337 5.96 -19.19 -13.19
N GLU A 338 5.39 -20.33 -12.80
CA GLU A 338 5.17 -21.46 -13.70
C GLU A 338 4.10 -21.17 -14.75
N SER A 339 3.11 -20.30 -14.43
CA SER A 339 2.05 -19.91 -15.35
C SER A 339 2.53 -19.06 -16.52
N LEU A 340 3.74 -18.49 -16.44
CA LEU A 340 4.26 -17.61 -17.50
C LEU A 340 4.84 -18.31 -18.72
N ARG A 341 4.96 -19.65 -18.73
CA ARG A 341 5.71 -20.41 -19.75
C ARG A 341 5.25 -20.16 -21.19
N GLU A 342 3.96 -19.89 -21.41
CA GLU A 342 3.39 -19.70 -22.75
C GLU A 342 2.92 -18.26 -23.01
N THR A 343 3.18 -17.33 -22.09
CA THR A 343 2.70 -15.95 -22.15
C THR A 343 3.60 -15.00 -22.94
N GLY A 344 4.78 -15.47 -23.37
CA GLY A 344 5.81 -14.62 -23.98
C GLY A 344 6.65 -13.80 -23.00
N PHE A 345 6.33 -13.84 -21.70
CA PHE A 345 7.11 -13.19 -20.66
C PHE A 345 8.21 -14.09 -20.10
N LYS A 346 9.29 -13.44 -19.63
CA LYS A 346 10.40 -14.05 -18.91
C LYS A 346 10.49 -13.43 -17.51
N PRO A 347 10.86 -14.22 -16.49
CA PRO A 347 11.18 -13.68 -15.18
C PRO A 347 12.35 -12.71 -15.28
N TRP A 348 12.22 -11.58 -14.59
CA TRP A 348 13.23 -10.53 -14.53
C TRP A 348 13.75 -10.32 -13.12
N PHE A 349 12.86 -10.17 -12.14
CA PHE A 349 13.21 -10.09 -10.73
C PHE A 349 12.56 -11.21 -9.93
N ILE A 350 13.27 -11.66 -8.89
CA ILE A 350 12.74 -12.57 -7.86
C ILE A 350 13.01 -12.00 -6.47
N ASN A 351 12.13 -12.29 -5.54
CA ASN A 351 12.34 -12.04 -4.12
C ASN A 351 13.46 -12.94 -3.58
N ILE A 352 14.42 -12.37 -2.85
CA ILE A 352 15.55 -13.17 -2.32
C ILE A 352 15.09 -14.06 -1.16
N ASP A 353 14.09 -13.62 -0.38
CA ASP A 353 13.65 -14.33 0.83
C ASP A 353 12.83 -15.59 0.51
N ASP A 354 11.82 -15.49 -0.34
CA ASP A 354 10.86 -16.57 -0.59
C ASP A 354 10.77 -17.03 -2.05
N LYS A 355 11.56 -16.43 -2.95
CA LYS A 355 11.64 -16.77 -4.37
C LYS A 355 10.39 -16.46 -5.19
N THR A 356 9.46 -15.68 -4.66
CA THR A 356 8.32 -15.19 -5.43
C THR A 356 8.78 -14.30 -6.59
N LEU A 357 7.98 -14.28 -7.65
CA LEU A 357 8.27 -13.46 -8.83
C LEU A 357 8.04 -11.97 -8.53
N GLU A 358 9.05 -11.15 -8.82
CA GLU A 358 9.05 -9.72 -8.54
C GLU A 358 9.17 -8.86 -9.80
N GLY A 359 9.32 -9.47 -10.95
CA GLY A 359 9.35 -8.75 -12.23
C GLY A 359 9.34 -9.64 -13.44
N ILE A 360 8.76 -9.12 -14.52
CA ILE A 360 8.64 -9.78 -15.84
C ILE A 360 9.05 -8.83 -16.95
N LYS A 361 9.60 -9.40 -18.04
CA LYS A 361 9.85 -8.72 -19.31
C LYS A 361 9.27 -9.54 -20.45
N HIS A 362 8.59 -8.89 -21.38
CA HIS A 362 8.18 -9.57 -22.59
C HIS A 362 9.38 -9.80 -23.54
N SER A 363 9.43 -10.98 -24.19
CA SER A 363 10.57 -11.40 -24.98
C SER A 363 10.78 -10.58 -26.27
N SER A 364 9.71 -9.98 -26.83
CA SER A 364 9.74 -9.27 -28.12
C SER A 364 8.99 -7.94 -28.13
N LYS A 365 8.01 -7.74 -27.25
CA LYS A 365 7.28 -6.46 -27.11
C LYS A 365 7.95 -5.58 -26.04
N PRO A 366 7.83 -4.24 -26.10
CA PRO A 366 8.42 -3.33 -25.09
C PRO A 366 7.57 -3.25 -23.82
N ILE A 367 7.30 -4.40 -23.21
CA ILE A 367 6.42 -4.51 -22.02
C ILE A 367 7.24 -5.00 -20.84
N LEU A 368 7.16 -4.27 -19.74
CA LEU A 368 7.82 -4.52 -18.46
C LEU A 368 6.78 -4.59 -17.34
N GLY A 369 7.01 -5.42 -16.35
CA GLY A 369 6.23 -5.44 -15.13
C GLY A 369 7.12 -5.64 -13.92
N VAL A 370 6.90 -4.87 -12.84
CA VAL A 370 7.57 -5.03 -11.55
C VAL A 370 6.55 -5.10 -10.42
N GLN A 371 6.74 -6.04 -9.50
CA GLN A 371 5.85 -6.24 -8.36
C GLN A 371 6.11 -5.23 -7.24
N PHE A 372 7.37 -4.84 -7.07
CA PHE A 372 7.80 -3.82 -6.13
C PHE A 372 7.48 -2.40 -6.65
N HIS A 373 7.68 -1.40 -5.78
CA HIS A 373 7.48 0.02 -6.07
C HIS A 373 8.80 0.71 -6.43
N PRO A 374 9.13 0.88 -7.73
CA PRO A 374 10.38 1.50 -8.15
C PRO A 374 10.41 3.02 -7.89
N GLU A 375 9.25 3.66 -7.72
CA GLU A 375 9.11 5.07 -7.32
C GLU A 375 9.49 5.33 -5.87
N ALA A 376 9.75 4.27 -5.10
CA ALA A 376 9.98 4.33 -3.66
C ALA A 376 8.76 4.87 -2.88
N GLY A 377 8.91 5.95 -2.07
CA GLY A 377 7.86 6.51 -1.24
C GLY A 377 7.47 5.59 -0.08
N PRO A 378 8.33 5.52 0.97
CA PRO A 378 9.38 6.50 1.37
C PRO A 378 10.81 6.27 0.85
N GLY A 379 11.12 5.21 0.19
CA GLY A 379 12.47 4.78 -0.24
C GLY A 379 12.67 3.30 0.06
N PRO A 380 13.79 2.65 -0.30
CA PRO A 380 14.96 3.21 -0.98
C PRO A 380 14.74 3.53 -2.47
N TYR A 381 15.67 4.32 -3.04
CA TYR A 381 15.60 4.79 -4.44
C TYR A 381 16.42 3.91 -5.40
N ASP A 382 16.88 2.77 -4.96
CA ASP A 382 17.79 1.86 -5.69
C ASP A 382 17.23 1.38 -7.03
N LEU A 383 15.91 1.41 -7.21
CA LEU A 383 15.23 0.87 -8.38
C LEU A 383 14.56 1.94 -9.26
N THR A 384 14.76 3.23 -8.98
CA THR A 384 14.20 4.33 -9.80
C THR A 384 14.67 4.31 -11.25
N TRP A 385 15.81 3.68 -11.55
CA TRP A 385 16.32 3.47 -12.91
C TRP A 385 15.36 2.70 -13.83
N ILE A 386 14.38 1.98 -13.27
CA ILE A 386 13.30 1.33 -14.02
C ILE A 386 12.54 2.36 -14.87
N PHE A 387 12.27 3.55 -14.31
CA PHE A 387 11.66 4.64 -15.06
C PHE A 387 12.58 5.17 -16.17
N ASP A 388 13.92 5.16 -15.98
CA ASP A 388 14.86 5.52 -17.05
C ASP A 388 14.86 4.50 -18.17
N LEU A 389 14.74 3.21 -17.83
CA LEU A 389 14.60 2.15 -18.81
C LEU A 389 13.30 2.32 -19.60
N PHE A 390 12.18 2.57 -18.92
CA PHE A 390 10.89 2.84 -19.56
C PHE A 390 10.96 4.07 -20.48
N ALA A 391 11.54 5.18 -20.01
CA ALA A 391 11.74 6.40 -20.81
C ALA A 391 12.56 6.14 -22.08
N ARG A 392 13.61 5.30 -22.00
CA ARG A 392 14.38 4.88 -23.18
C ARG A 392 13.56 4.06 -24.18
N LEU A 393 12.65 3.20 -23.71
CA LEU A 393 11.73 2.46 -24.60
C LEU A 393 10.78 3.43 -25.32
N VAL A 394 10.19 4.39 -24.59
CA VAL A 394 9.35 5.45 -25.16
C VAL A 394 10.10 6.33 -26.17
N ALA A 395 11.37 6.64 -25.92
CA ALA A 395 12.17 7.45 -26.82
C ALA A 395 12.51 6.74 -28.15
N ARG A 396 12.55 5.42 -28.16
CA ARG A 396 12.85 4.59 -29.36
C ARG A 396 11.66 4.38 -30.29
N GLN A 397 10.44 4.64 -29.82
CA GLN A 397 9.26 4.68 -30.70
C GLN A 397 9.38 5.86 -31.66
N ARG A 398 9.37 5.60 -32.96
CA ARG A 398 9.41 6.60 -34.04
C ARG A 398 8.04 7.21 -34.29
#